data_b3fbcf5882f8b382cd3492e4cec0179f
#
_entry.id   b3fbcf5882f8b382cd3492e4cec0179f
#
_cell.length_a   1.000
_cell.length_b   1.000
_cell.length_c   1.000
_cell.angle_alpha   90.00
_cell.angle_beta   90.00
_cell.angle_gamma   90.00
#
_symmetry.space_group_name_H-M   'P 1'
#
loop_
_entity.id
_entity.type
_entity.pdbx_description
1 polymer ?
#
loop_
_entity_poly.entity_id
_entity_poly.type
_entity_poly.pdbx_seq_one_letter_code
_entity_poly.pdbx_strand_id
1 'polypeptide(L)'
;LHKLSGKKIKKINSTETSTEINNFIRLHNNKKITSKQEFDDLVTNISLTEPSSLRPRTQNVDVDLLFTKKDEDKLYFFESKAVDDHDTGKFNDLNRKVFETYGALLNSLDSNERSKLVPNLMYFSEAKRYEPVYIPKENQFRGREFFKRFLDYDVKDLEPVLIKAGDLMMDYLHKQYEEIVTLGKYHS
;
A
#
# COMPACT_ATOMS: atom_id res chain seq x y z
N LEU A 1 9.78 1.99 11.62
CA LEU A 1 9.41 2.61 10.33
C LEU A 1 10.65 3.11 9.62
N HIS A 2 10.70 2.94 8.29
CA HIS A 2 11.74 3.51 7.45
C HIS A 2 11.51 5.01 7.21
N LYS A 3 12.58 5.77 6.97
CA LYS A 3 12.53 7.23 6.72
C LYS A 3 11.64 7.65 5.51
N LEU A 4 11.39 6.75 4.57
CA LEU A 4 10.54 6.99 3.38
C LEU A 4 9.07 6.61 3.60
N SER A 5 8.71 5.97 4.72
CA SER A 5 7.32 5.62 5.04
C SER A 5 6.48 6.88 5.18
N GLY A 6 5.30 6.91 4.57
CA GLY A 6 4.41 8.07 4.55
C GLY A 6 4.91 9.28 3.77
N LYS A 7 5.91 9.11 2.88
CA LYS A 7 6.47 10.19 2.07
C LYS A 7 6.20 10.04 0.59
N LYS A 8 6.24 11.16 -0.11
CA LYS A 8 6.26 11.20 -1.58
C LYS A 8 7.69 11.05 -2.07
N ILE A 9 7.90 10.09 -2.96
CA ILE A 9 9.18 9.89 -3.64
C ILE A 9 9.02 10.11 -5.14
N LYS A 10 10.12 10.45 -5.81
CA LYS A 10 10.11 10.60 -7.26
C LYS A 10 9.97 9.23 -7.91
N LYS A 11 8.97 9.08 -8.77
CA LYS A 11 8.84 7.93 -9.64
C LYS A 11 9.85 8.05 -10.77
N ILE A 12 10.95 7.32 -10.65
CA ILE A 12 11.97 7.20 -11.67
C ILE A 12 11.94 5.73 -12.12
N ASN A 13 10.95 5.39 -12.92
CA ASN A 13 10.92 4.07 -13.55
C ASN A 13 11.56 4.19 -14.93
N SER A 14 12.49 3.30 -15.22
CA SER A 14 13.04 3.19 -16.57
C SER A 14 11.94 2.79 -17.56
N THR A 15 12.18 2.97 -18.84
CA THR A 15 11.27 2.50 -19.89
C THR A 15 11.10 0.98 -19.80
N GLU A 16 12.20 0.29 -19.49
CA GLU A 16 12.24 -1.18 -19.31
C GLU A 16 11.36 -1.61 -18.13
N THR A 17 11.52 -1.00 -16.95
CA THR A 17 10.65 -1.26 -15.79
C THR A 17 9.17 -1.04 -16.12
N SER A 18 8.85 0.05 -16.81
CA SER A 18 7.48 0.36 -17.21
C SER A 18 6.95 -0.67 -18.22
N THR A 19 7.79 -1.16 -19.10
CA THR A 19 7.46 -2.21 -20.08
C THR A 19 7.19 -3.53 -19.39
N GLU A 20 8.03 -3.96 -18.45
CA GLU A 20 7.83 -5.16 -17.65
C GLU A 20 6.49 -5.14 -16.90
N ILE A 21 6.20 -4.03 -16.20
CA ILE A 21 4.94 -3.85 -15.48
C ILE A 21 3.74 -3.93 -16.45
N ASN A 22 3.81 -3.25 -17.59
CA ASN A 22 2.72 -3.25 -18.57
C ASN A 22 2.50 -4.63 -19.19
N ASN A 23 3.56 -5.36 -19.52
CA ASN A 23 3.49 -6.71 -20.03
C ASN A 23 2.86 -7.66 -19.01
N PHE A 24 3.27 -7.58 -17.77
CA PHE A 24 2.71 -8.37 -16.68
C PHE A 24 1.21 -8.13 -16.50
N ILE A 25 0.79 -6.86 -16.40
CA ILE A 25 -0.62 -6.49 -16.27
C ILE A 25 -1.42 -7.01 -17.49
N ARG A 26 -0.91 -6.86 -18.69
CA ARG A 26 -1.57 -7.35 -19.92
C ARG A 26 -1.74 -8.87 -19.93
N LEU A 27 -0.72 -9.61 -19.52
CA LEU A 27 -0.76 -11.07 -19.45
C LEU A 27 -1.75 -11.59 -18.41
N HIS A 28 -1.94 -10.83 -17.33
CA HIS A 28 -2.80 -11.22 -16.20
C HIS A 28 -4.21 -10.65 -16.28
N ASN A 29 -4.51 -9.75 -17.20
CA ASN A 29 -5.85 -9.16 -17.38
C ASN A 29 -6.97 -10.20 -17.54
N ASN A 30 -6.65 -11.36 -18.09
CA ASN A 30 -7.59 -12.46 -18.33
C ASN A 30 -7.41 -13.64 -17.35
N LYS A 31 -6.46 -13.55 -16.43
CA LYS A 31 -6.21 -14.59 -15.43
C LYS A 31 -6.77 -14.14 -14.08
N LYS A 32 -7.44 -15.06 -13.39
CA LYS A 32 -8.02 -14.76 -12.07
C LYS A 32 -7.02 -14.87 -10.91
N ILE A 33 -5.85 -15.44 -11.11
CA ILE A 33 -4.85 -15.68 -10.03
C ILE A 33 -3.45 -15.59 -10.65
N THR A 34 -2.56 -14.85 -9.98
CA THR A 34 -1.12 -14.85 -10.24
C THR A 34 -0.44 -15.84 -9.31
N SER A 35 0.39 -16.71 -9.83
CA SER A 35 1.21 -17.59 -9.02
C SER A 35 2.29 -16.79 -8.29
N LYS A 36 2.76 -17.31 -7.15
CA LYS A 36 3.88 -16.69 -6.42
C LYS A 36 5.13 -16.59 -7.29
N GLN A 37 5.39 -17.60 -8.13
CA GLN A 37 6.53 -17.62 -9.04
C GLN A 37 6.46 -16.49 -10.07
N GLU A 38 5.32 -16.34 -10.77
CA GLU A 38 5.14 -15.26 -11.77
C GLU A 38 5.33 -13.86 -11.14
N PHE A 39 4.89 -13.69 -9.89
CA PHE A 39 5.09 -12.45 -9.15
C PHE A 39 6.56 -12.23 -8.77
N ASP A 40 7.25 -13.26 -8.27
CA ASP A 40 8.65 -13.18 -7.89
C ASP A 40 9.55 -12.93 -9.11
N ASP A 41 9.21 -13.51 -10.26
CA ASP A 41 9.92 -13.27 -11.52
C ASP A 41 9.76 -11.79 -11.94
N LEU A 42 8.56 -11.21 -11.84
CA LEU A 42 8.36 -9.78 -12.11
C LEU A 42 9.17 -8.90 -11.15
N VAL A 43 9.08 -9.17 -9.85
CA VAL A 43 9.81 -8.43 -8.81
C VAL A 43 11.32 -8.49 -9.07
N THR A 44 11.83 -9.66 -9.44
CA THR A 44 13.23 -9.86 -9.81
C THR A 44 13.61 -9.06 -11.07
N ASN A 45 12.81 -9.16 -12.13
CA ASN A 45 13.06 -8.43 -13.37
C ASN A 45 13.09 -6.91 -13.14
N ILE A 46 12.14 -6.37 -12.37
CA ILE A 46 12.14 -4.95 -12.01
C ILE A 46 13.41 -4.59 -11.21
N SER A 47 13.85 -5.45 -10.29
CA SER A 47 15.01 -5.20 -9.45
C SER A 47 16.34 -5.20 -10.22
N LEU A 48 16.41 -5.97 -11.31
CA LEU A 48 17.58 -6.06 -12.18
C LEU A 48 17.65 -4.96 -13.24
N THR A 49 16.54 -4.23 -13.44
CA THR A 49 16.47 -3.17 -14.44
C THR A 49 17.20 -1.93 -13.94
N GLU A 50 18.33 -1.61 -14.57
CA GLU A 50 19.08 -0.38 -14.30
C GLU A 50 18.25 0.87 -14.64
N PRO A 51 18.30 1.93 -13.82
CA PRO A 51 17.67 3.20 -14.16
C PRO A 51 18.25 3.74 -15.48
N SER A 52 17.45 3.74 -16.55
CA SER A 52 17.94 4.31 -17.81
C SER A 52 18.15 5.81 -17.66
N SER A 53 19.21 6.32 -18.28
CA SER A 53 19.55 7.76 -18.33
C SER A 53 18.57 8.60 -19.19
N LEU A 54 17.58 7.96 -19.82
CA LEU A 54 16.59 8.58 -20.66
C LEU A 54 15.47 9.18 -19.80
N ARG A 55 15.35 10.48 -19.87
CA ARG A 55 14.42 11.42 -19.20
C ARG A 55 13.26 10.74 -18.46
N PRO A 56 13.35 10.56 -17.15
CA PRO A 56 12.26 9.98 -16.37
C PRO A 56 11.06 10.93 -16.41
N ARG A 57 9.87 10.41 -16.67
CA ARG A 57 8.65 11.14 -16.33
C ARG A 57 8.66 11.31 -14.82
N THR A 58 8.91 12.53 -14.35
CA THR A 58 8.92 12.84 -12.92
C THR A 58 7.48 12.90 -12.41
N GLN A 59 6.97 11.77 -12.01
CA GLN A 59 5.73 11.68 -11.25
C GLN A 59 6.09 11.32 -9.81
N ASN A 60 5.44 11.92 -8.83
CA ASN A 60 5.61 11.51 -7.45
C ASN A 60 4.69 10.33 -7.15
N VAL A 61 5.15 9.39 -6.34
CA VAL A 61 4.35 8.31 -5.77
C VAL A 61 4.40 8.38 -4.25
N ASP A 62 3.28 8.06 -3.62
CA ASP A 62 3.18 7.98 -2.18
C ASP A 62 3.63 6.61 -1.71
N VAL A 63 4.49 6.57 -0.70
CA VAL A 63 4.90 5.35 -0.01
C VAL A 63 4.05 5.23 1.24
N ASP A 64 3.02 4.40 1.21
CA ASP A 64 2.08 4.30 2.32
C ASP A 64 2.80 3.79 3.58
N LEU A 65 3.43 2.62 3.52
CA LEU A 65 4.11 2.02 4.67
C LEU A 65 5.39 1.30 4.24
N LEU A 66 6.49 1.58 4.92
CA LEU A 66 7.79 0.96 4.70
C LEU A 66 8.49 0.72 6.05
N PHE A 67 8.86 -0.51 6.36
CA PHE A 67 9.50 -0.86 7.63
C PHE A 67 10.27 -2.18 7.58
N THR A 68 11.17 -2.35 8.54
CA THR A 68 11.79 -3.64 8.85
C THR A 68 11.10 -4.25 10.07
N LYS A 69 10.94 -5.57 10.10
CA LYS A 69 10.53 -6.30 11.29
C LYS A 69 11.77 -6.73 12.05
N LYS A 70 11.72 -6.63 13.37
CA LYS A 70 12.79 -7.16 14.23
C LYS A 70 13.01 -8.63 13.91
N ASP A 71 14.28 -9.04 13.89
CA ASP A 71 14.71 -10.41 13.62
C ASP A 71 14.43 -10.94 12.19
N GLU A 72 14.06 -10.07 11.27
CA GLU A 72 13.89 -10.40 9.85
C GLU A 72 14.75 -9.49 8.96
N ASP A 73 15.52 -10.08 8.09
CA ASP A 73 16.36 -9.34 7.13
C ASP A 73 15.55 -8.99 5.86
N LYS A 74 14.42 -8.30 6.08
CA LYS A 74 13.51 -7.86 5.03
C LYS A 74 13.05 -6.43 5.27
N LEU A 75 12.92 -5.69 4.18
CA LEU A 75 12.31 -4.36 4.15
C LEU A 75 10.92 -4.48 3.50
N TYR A 76 9.89 -4.38 4.29
CA TYR A 76 8.52 -4.57 3.86
C TYR A 76 7.92 -3.25 3.36
N PHE A 77 7.53 -3.22 2.09
CA PHE A 77 6.71 -2.17 1.51
C PHE A 77 5.26 -2.64 1.43
N PHE A 78 4.33 -1.80 1.87
CA PHE A 78 2.90 -2.02 1.74
C PHE A 78 2.22 -0.86 1.02
N GLU A 79 1.48 -1.17 -0.01
CA GLU A 79 0.37 -0.34 -0.47
C GLU A 79 -0.85 -0.67 0.37
N SER A 80 -1.49 0.34 0.97
CA SER A 80 -2.57 0.16 1.94
C SER A 80 -3.90 0.65 1.38
N LYS A 81 -4.96 -0.12 1.59
CA LYS A 81 -6.32 0.22 1.19
C LYS A 81 -7.30 0.00 2.33
N ALA A 82 -8.30 0.87 2.42
CA ALA A 82 -9.33 0.73 3.43
C ALA A 82 -10.17 -0.54 3.19
N VAL A 83 -10.57 -0.75 1.94
CA VAL A 83 -11.42 -1.88 1.51
C VAL A 83 -10.92 -2.44 0.16
N ASP A 84 -11.34 -3.65 -0.17
CA ASP A 84 -11.08 -4.30 -1.45
C ASP A 84 -12.27 -4.23 -2.43
N ASP A 85 -13.12 -3.23 -2.26
CA ASP A 85 -14.27 -2.97 -3.13
C ASP A 85 -13.84 -2.15 -4.35
N HIS A 86 -13.22 -2.83 -5.30
CA HIS A 86 -12.75 -2.23 -6.55
C HIS A 86 -13.54 -2.78 -7.73
N ASP A 87 -13.94 -1.89 -8.63
CA ASP A 87 -14.33 -2.30 -9.98
C ASP A 87 -13.12 -2.76 -10.79
N THR A 88 -13.37 -3.43 -11.92
CA THR A 88 -12.31 -4.05 -12.74
C THR A 88 -11.22 -3.06 -13.18
N GLY A 89 -11.58 -1.81 -13.45
CA GLY A 89 -10.62 -0.77 -13.85
C GLY A 89 -9.69 -0.39 -12.71
N LYS A 90 -10.23 -0.24 -11.50
CA LYS A 90 -9.44 0.11 -10.30
C LYS A 90 -8.46 -0.98 -9.88
N PHE A 91 -8.75 -2.26 -10.18
CA PHE A 91 -7.80 -3.34 -9.92
C PHE A 91 -6.50 -3.17 -10.71
N ASN A 92 -6.61 -2.85 -11.99
CA ASN A 92 -5.44 -2.64 -12.84
C ASN A 92 -4.61 -1.46 -12.32
N ASP A 93 -5.25 -0.38 -11.95
CA ASP A 93 -4.58 0.82 -11.43
C ASP A 93 -3.91 0.56 -10.08
N LEU A 94 -4.57 -0.20 -9.19
CA LEU A 94 -3.98 -0.59 -7.91
C LEU A 94 -2.71 -1.44 -8.10
N ASN A 95 -2.79 -2.48 -8.94
CA ASN A 95 -1.65 -3.35 -9.19
C ASN A 95 -0.51 -2.59 -9.86
N ARG A 96 -0.83 -1.73 -10.83
CA ARG A 96 0.14 -0.81 -11.45
C ARG A 96 0.82 0.06 -10.40
N LYS A 97 0.05 0.68 -9.50
CA LYS A 97 0.59 1.55 -8.44
C LYS A 97 1.57 0.79 -7.54
N VAL A 98 1.24 -0.43 -7.12
CA VAL A 98 2.14 -1.25 -6.28
C VAL A 98 3.49 -1.46 -6.97
N PHE A 99 3.49 -1.90 -8.24
CA PHE A 99 4.74 -2.18 -8.96
C PHE A 99 5.51 -0.91 -9.32
N GLU A 100 4.83 0.16 -9.67
CA GLU A 100 5.47 1.45 -9.96
C GLU A 100 6.10 2.07 -8.71
N THR A 101 5.45 1.96 -7.56
CA THR A 101 6.00 2.41 -6.27
C THR A 101 7.16 1.51 -5.85
N TYR A 102 7.08 0.21 -6.06
CA TYR A 102 8.18 -0.72 -5.83
C TYR A 102 9.42 -0.33 -6.65
N GLY A 103 9.27 -0.12 -7.96
CA GLY A 103 10.36 0.34 -8.83
C GLY A 103 10.95 1.69 -8.40
N ALA A 104 10.11 2.64 -7.99
CA ALA A 104 10.56 3.93 -7.47
C ALA A 104 11.33 3.80 -6.14
N LEU A 105 10.91 2.89 -5.26
CA LEU A 105 11.62 2.58 -4.02
C LEU A 105 13.00 1.98 -4.30
N LEU A 106 13.12 1.03 -5.22
CA LEU A 106 14.41 0.47 -5.62
C LEU A 106 15.41 1.56 -6.05
N ASN A 107 14.94 2.62 -6.72
CA ASN A 107 15.78 3.74 -7.13
C ASN A 107 16.11 4.73 -6.00
N SER A 108 15.38 4.67 -4.89
CA SER A 108 15.53 5.59 -3.74
C SER A 108 16.26 4.98 -2.55
N LEU A 109 16.45 3.66 -2.57
CA LEU A 109 17.10 2.86 -1.52
C LEU A 109 18.57 2.59 -1.89
N ASP A 110 19.40 2.34 -0.88
CA ASP A 110 20.76 1.86 -1.10
C ASP A 110 20.76 0.38 -1.55
N SER A 111 21.91 -0.11 -2.02
CA SER A 111 22.03 -1.46 -2.58
C SER A 111 21.70 -2.56 -1.58
N ASN A 112 21.99 -2.37 -0.31
CA ASN A 112 21.70 -3.33 0.74
C ASN A 112 20.19 -3.39 1.04
N GLU A 113 19.54 -2.23 1.07
CA GLU A 113 18.09 -2.12 1.29
C GLU A 113 17.29 -2.65 0.09
N ARG A 114 17.77 -2.42 -1.14
CA ARG A 114 17.13 -2.92 -2.38
C ARG A 114 16.97 -4.43 -2.38
N SER A 115 18.03 -5.16 -2.02
CA SER A 115 18.02 -6.63 -2.01
C SER A 115 17.04 -7.24 -1.01
N LYS A 116 16.58 -6.46 -0.04
CA LYS A 116 15.67 -6.88 1.04
C LYS A 116 14.23 -6.44 0.82
N LEU A 117 13.98 -5.59 -0.19
CA LEU A 117 12.67 -4.99 -0.40
C LEU A 117 11.64 -6.01 -0.87
N VAL A 118 10.53 -6.10 -0.14
CA VAL A 118 9.42 -7.02 -0.42
C VAL A 118 8.12 -6.22 -0.61
N PRO A 119 7.54 -6.21 -1.82
CA PRO A 119 6.28 -5.53 -2.07
C PRO A 119 5.09 -6.35 -1.57
N ASN A 120 4.15 -5.68 -0.91
CA ASN A 120 2.95 -6.26 -0.35
C ASN A 120 1.74 -5.34 -0.54
N LEU A 121 0.55 -5.92 -0.38
CA LEU A 121 -0.72 -5.23 -0.38
C LEU A 121 -1.42 -5.48 0.96
N MET A 122 -1.97 -4.45 1.57
CA MET A 122 -2.73 -4.54 2.79
C MET A 122 -4.12 -3.94 2.63
N TYR A 123 -5.12 -4.66 3.14
CA TYR A 123 -6.47 -4.15 3.31
C TYR A 123 -6.81 -4.04 4.79
N PHE A 124 -7.30 -2.89 5.23
CA PHE A 124 -7.77 -2.73 6.61
C PHE A 124 -9.05 -3.53 6.87
N SER A 125 -9.92 -3.64 5.87
CA SER A 125 -11.16 -4.42 5.97
C SER A 125 -10.88 -5.92 6.00
N GLU A 126 -11.59 -6.63 6.88
CA GLU A 126 -11.65 -8.09 6.90
C GLU A 126 -12.60 -8.65 5.84
N ALA A 127 -13.54 -7.83 5.37
CA ALA A 127 -14.49 -8.24 4.34
C ALA A 127 -13.77 -8.45 3.01
N LYS A 128 -13.86 -9.67 2.48
CA LYS A 128 -13.34 -10.02 1.18
C LYS A 128 -14.47 -9.91 0.16
N ARG A 129 -14.39 -8.91 -0.72
CA ARG A 129 -15.39 -8.71 -1.80
C ARG A 129 -14.89 -9.21 -3.14
N TYR A 130 -13.61 -8.96 -3.44
CA TYR A 130 -12.97 -9.38 -4.68
C TYR A 130 -11.60 -9.99 -4.37
N GLU A 131 -11.18 -10.97 -5.16
CA GLU A 131 -9.83 -11.48 -5.08
C GLU A 131 -8.92 -10.58 -5.93
N PRO A 132 -7.89 -9.97 -5.33
CA PRO A 132 -6.89 -9.26 -6.10
C PRO A 132 -6.11 -10.25 -6.94
N VAL A 133 -5.89 -9.90 -8.17
CA VAL A 133 -5.55 -10.84 -9.21
C VAL A 133 -4.04 -10.96 -9.43
N TYR A 134 -3.28 -9.89 -9.13
CA TYR A 134 -1.89 -9.81 -9.58
C TYR A 134 -0.87 -9.87 -8.45
N ILE A 135 -1.31 -9.79 -7.21
CA ILE A 135 -0.46 -9.95 -6.03
C ILE A 135 -0.84 -11.27 -5.37
N PRO A 136 0.09 -12.22 -5.21
CA PRO A 136 -0.22 -13.53 -4.64
C PRO A 136 -0.66 -13.43 -3.18
N LYS A 137 -1.38 -14.42 -2.71
CA LYS A 137 -1.95 -14.43 -1.35
C LYS A 137 -0.90 -14.25 -0.27
N GLU A 138 0.29 -14.76 -0.48
CA GLU A 138 1.43 -14.67 0.43
C GLU A 138 1.95 -13.24 0.61
N ASN A 139 1.62 -12.35 -0.34
CA ASN A 139 1.96 -10.94 -0.30
C ASN A 139 0.75 -10.03 -0.07
N GLN A 140 -0.38 -10.61 0.35
CA GLN A 140 -1.59 -9.88 0.71
C GLN A 140 -1.91 -10.09 2.17
N PHE A 141 -2.25 -9.02 2.86
CA PHE A 141 -2.56 -9.04 4.28
C PHE A 141 -3.88 -8.31 4.54
N ARG A 142 -4.66 -8.85 5.47
CA ARG A 142 -5.83 -8.18 6.02
C ARG A 142 -5.52 -7.63 7.41
N GLY A 143 -6.36 -6.73 7.89
CA GLY A 143 -6.08 -5.99 9.12
C GLY A 143 -5.59 -6.89 10.26
N ARG A 144 -6.37 -7.91 10.66
CA ARG A 144 -5.98 -8.82 11.76
C ARG A 144 -4.69 -9.57 11.49
N GLU A 145 -4.54 -10.10 10.29
CA GLU A 145 -3.35 -10.85 9.89
C GLU A 145 -2.11 -9.94 9.89
N PHE A 146 -2.23 -8.73 9.35
CA PHE A 146 -1.18 -7.74 9.35
C PHE A 146 -0.73 -7.40 10.78
N PHE A 147 -1.66 -7.04 11.66
CA PHE A 147 -1.35 -6.67 13.04
C PHE A 147 -0.69 -7.82 13.79
N LYS A 148 -1.22 -9.03 13.67
CA LYS A 148 -0.66 -10.22 14.30
C LYS A 148 0.74 -10.55 13.75
N ARG A 149 0.93 -10.50 12.44
CA ARG A 149 2.18 -10.90 11.78
C ARG A 149 3.32 -9.92 12.00
N PHE A 150 3.03 -8.61 11.98
CA PHE A 150 4.06 -7.56 11.94
C PHE A 150 4.17 -6.75 13.23
N LEU A 151 3.13 -6.66 14.02
CA LEU A 151 3.13 -5.86 15.23
C LEU A 151 2.97 -6.70 16.50
N ASP A 152 2.79 -8.01 16.35
CA ASP A 152 2.52 -8.95 17.47
C ASP A 152 1.34 -8.47 18.34
N TYR A 153 0.29 -7.98 17.68
CA TYR A 153 -0.85 -7.35 18.32
C TYR A 153 -2.15 -8.04 17.91
N ASP A 154 -3.01 -8.36 18.86
CA ASP A 154 -4.38 -8.80 18.54
C ASP A 154 -5.27 -7.56 18.33
N VAL A 155 -5.95 -7.48 17.20
CA VAL A 155 -6.90 -6.39 16.90
C VAL A 155 -8.00 -6.27 17.96
N LYS A 156 -8.35 -7.36 18.65
CA LYS A 156 -9.29 -7.33 19.78
C LYS A 156 -8.87 -6.38 20.89
N ASP A 157 -7.57 -6.21 21.09
CA ASP A 157 -7.05 -5.30 22.11
C ASP A 157 -7.14 -3.82 21.67
N LEU A 158 -7.26 -3.57 20.34
CA LEU A 158 -7.47 -2.23 19.78
C LEU A 158 -8.95 -1.83 19.77
N GLU A 159 -9.87 -2.79 19.75
CA GLU A 159 -11.29 -2.52 19.62
C GLU A 159 -11.81 -1.57 20.72
N PRO A 160 -11.49 -1.75 22.02
CA PRO A 160 -11.88 -0.81 23.06
C PRO A 160 -11.31 0.60 22.87
N VAL A 161 -10.08 0.69 22.32
CA VAL A 161 -9.41 1.98 22.05
C VAL A 161 -10.08 2.71 20.91
N LEU A 162 -10.46 1.98 19.84
CA LEU A 162 -11.16 2.54 18.68
C LEU A 162 -12.57 3.00 19.04
N ILE A 163 -13.30 2.22 19.86
CA ILE A 163 -14.62 2.60 20.36
C ILE A 163 -14.50 3.90 21.16
N LYS A 164 -13.59 3.94 22.14
CA LYS A 164 -13.37 5.14 22.95
C LYS A 164 -12.97 6.36 22.11
N ALA A 165 -12.14 6.19 21.09
CA ALA A 165 -11.77 7.27 20.18
C ALA A 165 -12.98 7.74 19.36
N GLY A 166 -13.84 6.83 18.92
CA GLY A 166 -15.11 7.12 18.25
C GLY A 166 -16.05 7.93 19.14
N ASP A 167 -16.24 7.52 20.38
CA ASP A 167 -17.08 8.22 21.36
C ASP A 167 -16.57 9.65 21.60
N LEU A 168 -15.27 9.82 21.84
CA LEU A 168 -14.66 11.15 22.03
C LEU A 168 -14.83 12.06 20.81
N MET A 169 -14.74 11.50 19.61
CA MET A 169 -14.97 12.26 18.38
C MET A 169 -16.44 12.67 18.24
N MET A 170 -17.38 11.81 18.58
CA MET A 170 -18.80 12.12 18.56
C MET A 170 -19.16 13.20 19.58
N ASP A 171 -18.62 13.13 20.79
CA ASP A 171 -18.81 14.16 21.83
C ASP A 171 -18.26 15.52 21.37
N TYR A 172 -17.10 15.52 20.72
CA TYR A 172 -16.52 16.76 20.16
C TYR A 172 -17.41 17.35 19.06
N LEU A 173 -17.86 16.54 18.11
CA LEU A 173 -18.75 16.98 17.03
C LEU A 173 -20.07 17.51 17.57
N HIS A 174 -20.62 16.87 18.61
CA HIS A 174 -21.86 17.31 19.25
C HIS A 174 -21.71 18.71 19.88
N LYS A 175 -20.61 18.94 20.61
CA LYS A 175 -20.29 20.25 21.18
C LYS A 175 -20.16 21.34 20.10
N GLN A 176 -19.44 21.04 19.02
CA GLN A 176 -19.29 21.98 17.91
C GLN A 176 -20.64 22.31 17.25
N TYR A 177 -21.49 21.32 17.07
CA TYR A 177 -22.84 21.51 16.54
C TYR A 177 -23.68 22.41 17.46
N GLU A 178 -23.68 22.18 18.76
CA GLU A 178 -24.41 23.01 19.75
C GLU A 178 -23.91 24.46 19.75
N GLU A 179 -22.58 24.67 19.66
CA GLU A 179 -22.01 26.00 19.56
C GLU A 179 -22.49 26.74 18.29
N ILE A 180 -22.49 26.07 17.13
CA ILE A 180 -22.96 26.64 15.86
C ILE A 180 -24.45 27.00 15.94
N VAL A 181 -25.28 26.11 16.48
CA VAL A 181 -26.72 26.36 16.66
C VAL A 181 -26.98 27.51 17.61
N THR A 182 -26.19 27.62 18.65
CA THR A 182 -26.32 28.72 19.62
C THR A 182 -25.93 30.06 18.98
N LEU A 183 -24.81 30.12 18.26
CA LEU A 183 -24.38 31.32 17.55
C LEU A 183 -25.37 31.74 16.46
N GLY A 184 -25.99 30.78 15.74
CA GLY A 184 -27.01 31.06 14.73
C GLY A 184 -28.29 31.69 15.30
N LYS A 185 -28.61 31.44 16.56
CA LYS A 185 -29.77 32.04 17.22
C LYS A 185 -29.56 33.52 17.64
N TYR A 186 -28.32 34.00 17.69
CA TYR A 186 -28.01 35.38 18.02
C TYR A 186 -27.89 36.29 16.79
N HIS A 187 -28.02 35.75 15.58
CA HIS A 187 -27.94 36.50 14.32
C HIS A 187 -29.25 36.47 13.52
N SER A 188 -30.32 36.00 14.12
CA SER A 188 -31.70 36.04 13.59
C SER A 188 -32.54 37.02 14.44
#